data_30b970af0776053623af4b39f324c662
#
_entry.id   30b970af0776053623af4b39f324c662
#
_cell.length_a   1.000
_cell.length_b   1.000
_cell.length_c   1.000
_cell.angle_alpha   90.00
_cell.angle_beta   90.00
_cell.angle_gamma   90.00
#
_symmetry.space_group_name_H-M   'P 1'
#
loop_
_entity.id
_entity.type
_entity.pdbx_description
1 polymer ?
#
loop_
_entity_poly.entity_id
_entity_poly.type
_entity_poly.pdbx_seq_one_letter_code
_entity_poly.pdbx_strand_id
1 'polypeptide(L)'
;MTPQDRPLVSVIVPSFNLGRYAKETIDGVLMQTYNSLEIIIIDGGSTDETLAVLANYPSIHVISEFDNGPAEAIMKGLRICSGEFILFQLISDGLLEPSWISKCVNELQKHPEASLCWGLVRRKEESGELAELALLRWEKTDPPNEAGMFISWLTYGSGFHETNMIIRKKVALEIVLSFNLPNSKDDIFYYFTAEFHARGYISRCIPIVASYSRIHSNQRSFDEMFNKKLFNYEKIWRRKLWRIRRKVLLTTKPHRFIDSNGAIVGMLELSIKSRAIFLVKIILSSTRLRLLNLMVTCKRRIPLLRIFVNYFRLSIGR
;
A
#
# COMPACT_ATOMS: atom_id res chain seq x y z
N MET A 1 7.13 -14.72 26.58
CA MET A 1 8.34 -14.35 25.79
C MET A 1 9.13 -13.34 26.59
N THR A 2 10.38 -13.57 26.81
CA THR A 2 11.28 -12.57 27.39
C THR A 2 11.43 -11.42 26.37
N PRO A 3 11.79 -10.19 26.79
CA PRO A 3 12.04 -9.10 25.86
C PRO A 3 13.06 -9.42 24.77
N GLN A 4 13.95 -10.38 25.00
CA GLN A 4 14.99 -10.85 24.07
C GLN A 4 14.47 -11.78 22.96
N ASP A 5 13.25 -12.35 23.12
CA ASP A 5 12.69 -13.31 22.13
C ASP A 5 11.73 -12.64 21.13
N ARG A 6 11.61 -11.32 21.15
CA ARG A 6 10.69 -10.61 20.25
C ARG A 6 11.35 -10.37 18.90
N PRO A 7 10.71 -10.80 17.79
CA PRO A 7 11.23 -10.53 16.45
C PRO A 7 11.47 -9.04 16.21
N LEU A 8 12.61 -8.69 15.61
CA LEU A 8 12.90 -7.32 15.24
C LEU A 8 11.99 -6.88 14.09
N VAL A 9 11.40 -5.69 14.21
CA VAL A 9 10.63 -5.03 13.14
C VAL A 9 11.42 -3.82 12.64
N SER A 10 11.71 -3.80 11.34
CA SER A 10 12.33 -2.66 10.69
C SER A 10 11.26 -1.74 10.14
N VAL A 11 11.25 -0.49 10.59
CA VAL A 11 10.41 0.57 10.06
C VAL A 11 11.20 1.34 9.02
N ILE A 12 10.85 1.19 7.75
CA ILE A 12 11.52 1.86 6.62
C ILE A 12 10.70 3.09 6.23
N VAL A 13 11.33 4.26 6.30
CA VAL A 13 10.68 5.56 6.08
C VAL A 13 11.36 6.28 4.91
N PRO A 14 10.78 6.27 3.70
CA PRO A 14 11.22 7.16 2.63
C PRO A 14 10.84 8.60 2.96
N SER A 15 11.77 9.54 2.76
CA SER A 15 11.61 10.96 3.08
C SER A 15 12.15 11.84 1.95
N PHE A 16 11.46 12.93 1.66
CA PHE A 16 11.97 14.00 0.80
C PHE A 16 11.14 15.28 0.97
N ASN A 17 11.76 16.34 1.52
CA ASN A 17 11.17 17.67 1.70
C ASN A 17 9.79 17.66 2.40
N LEU A 18 9.69 16.94 3.53
CA LEU A 18 8.48 16.78 4.34
C LEU A 18 8.74 17.00 5.84
N GLY A 19 9.72 17.83 6.20
CA GLY A 19 10.14 18.10 7.57
C GLY A 19 9.00 18.49 8.49
N ARG A 20 8.03 19.26 8.00
CA ARG A 20 6.83 19.69 8.75
C ARG A 20 5.98 18.52 9.30
N TYR A 21 6.08 17.33 8.73
CA TYR A 21 5.35 16.13 9.17
C TYR A 21 6.24 15.10 9.86
N ALA A 22 7.55 15.22 9.71
CA ALA A 22 8.52 14.24 10.18
C ALA A 22 8.37 13.97 11.68
N LYS A 23 8.23 15.01 12.50
CA LYS A 23 8.04 14.87 13.94
C LYS A 23 6.84 13.98 14.27
N GLU A 24 5.67 14.26 13.71
CA GLU A 24 4.45 13.51 14.01
C GLU A 24 4.57 12.04 13.59
N THR A 25 5.16 11.79 12.41
CA THR A 25 5.36 10.43 11.91
C THR A 25 6.29 9.63 12.81
N ILE A 26 7.44 10.21 13.18
CA ILE A 26 8.44 9.51 14.01
C ILE A 26 7.92 9.30 15.44
N ASP A 27 7.30 10.30 16.03
CA ASP A 27 6.67 10.17 17.35
C ASP A 27 5.62 9.04 17.35
N GLY A 28 4.80 8.94 16.32
CA GLY A 28 3.79 7.87 16.17
C GLY A 28 4.41 6.46 16.11
N VAL A 29 5.61 6.32 15.54
CA VAL A 29 6.35 5.06 15.53
C VAL A 29 6.98 4.79 16.91
N LEU A 30 7.58 5.80 17.53
CA LEU A 30 8.22 5.68 18.85
C LEU A 30 7.22 5.45 19.99
N MET A 31 5.97 5.88 19.81
CA MET A 31 4.87 5.63 20.77
C MET A 31 4.30 4.21 20.70
N GLN A 32 4.78 3.38 19.79
CA GLN A 32 4.34 2.00 19.72
C GLN A 32 4.79 1.21 20.96
N THR A 33 3.91 0.36 21.47
CA THR A 33 4.19 -0.49 22.65
C THR A 33 5.11 -1.68 22.35
N TYR A 34 5.50 -1.83 21.10
CA TYR A 34 6.45 -2.85 20.67
C TYR A 34 7.87 -2.29 20.68
N ASN A 35 8.76 -2.85 21.48
CA ASN A 35 10.08 -2.25 21.75
C ASN A 35 11.21 -2.82 20.88
N SER A 36 10.98 -3.94 20.17
CA SER A 36 12.00 -4.52 19.28
C SER A 36 11.91 -3.90 17.89
N LEU A 37 12.33 -2.63 17.78
CA LEU A 37 12.24 -1.82 16.57
C LEU A 37 13.62 -1.31 16.14
N GLU A 38 13.86 -1.28 14.84
CA GLU A 38 14.83 -0.39 14.21
C GLU A 38 14.08 0.56 13.26
N ILE A 39 14.46 1.83 13.27
CA ILE A 39 13.84 2.85 12.41
C ILE A 39 14.90 3.36 11.45
N ILE A 40 14.65 3.19 10.16
CA ILE A 40 15.58 3.53 9.07
C ILE A 40 14.90 4.55 8.18
N ILE A 41 15.45 5.77 8.18
CA ILE A 41 15.00 6.85 7.31
C ILE A 41 15.92 6.90 6.10
N ILE A 42 15.34 6.79 4.90
CA ILE A 42 16.05 7.01 3.64
C ILE A 42 15.55 8.33 3.08
N ASP A 43 16.37 9.35 3.24
CA ASP A 43 16.09 10.70 2.78
C ASP A 43 16.72 10.95 1.41
N GLY A 44 15.92 11.42 0.46
CA GLY A 44 16.28 11.65 -0.94
C GLY A 44 17.09 12.93 -1.18
N GLY A 45 17.79 13.45 -0.17
CA GLY A 45 18.53 14.71 -0.24
C GLY A 45 17.63 15.92 0.00
N SER A 46 16.87 15.92 1.11
CA SER A 46 16.02 17.04 1.49
C SER A 46 16.79 18.33 1.70
N THR A 47 16.18 19.44 1.30
CA THR A 47 16.74 20.81 1.40
C THR A 47 15.91 21.71 2.32
N ASP A 48 14.79 21.20 2.85
CA ASP A 48 13.97 21.85 3.87
C ASP A 48 14.45 21.49 5.29
N GLU A 49 13.62 21.73 6.30
CA GLU A 49 13.91 21.42 7.71
C GLU A 49 13.94 19.91 8.05
N THR A 50 13.71 19.00 7.08
CA THR A 50 13.60 17.55 7.32
C THR A 50 14.76 17.01 8.13
N LEU A 51 16.00 17.25 7.70
CA LEU A 51 17.19 16.71 8.36
C LEU A 51 17.39 17.32 9.76
N ALA A 52 17.07 18.61 9.92
CA ALA A 52 17.14 19.28 11.21
C ALA A 52 16.12 18.70 12.22
N VAL A 53 14.93 18.34 11.75
CA VAL A 53 13.92 17.66 12.59
C VAL A 53 14.38 16.26 12.96
N LEU A 54 14.90 15.47 11.99
CA LEU A 54 15.35 14.10 12.21
C LEU A 54 16.54 14.04 13.15
N ALA A 55 17.42 15.03 13.18
CA ALA A 55 18.58 15.11 14.08
C ALA A 55 18.18 15.14 15.58
N ASN A 56 16.93 15.43 15.91
CA ASN A 56 16.43 15.37 17.30
C ASN A 56 16.14 13.94 17.79
N TYR A 57 16.29 12.94 16.94
CA TYR A 57 15.98 11.54 17.26
C TYR A 57 17.24 10.66 17.17
N PRO A 58 18.06 10.58 18.22
CA PRO A 58 19.33 9.84 18.19
C PRO A 58 19.17 8.32 18.04
N SER A 59 17.97 7.79 18.25
CA SER A 59 17.67 6.35 18.13
C SER A 59 17.29 5.90 16.72
N ILE A 60 17.18 6.82 15.75
CA ILE A 60 16.87 6.49 14.36
C ILE A 60 18.12 6.47 13.50
N HIS A 61 18.13 5.61 12.49
CA HIS A 61 19.18 5.57 11.48
C HIS A 61 18.78 6.36 10.26
N VAL A 62 19.45 7.49 10.00
CA VAL A 62 19.19 8.38 8.86
C VAL A 62 20.27 8.24 7.82
N ILE A 63 19.89 7.94 6.58
CA ILE A 63 20.75 7.98 5.40
C ILE A 63 20.15 9.04 4.48
N SER A 64 20.91 10.12 4.25
CA SER A 64 20.50 11.20 3.36
C SER A 64 21.44 11.25 2.16
N GLU A 65 20.90 10.91 1.01
CA GLU A 65 21.61 10.97 -0.27
C GLU A 65 20.58 11.09 -1.40
N PHE A 66 20.96 11.70 -2.49
CA PHE A 66 20.07 11.81 -3.64
C PHE A 66 19.54 10.45 -4.10
N ASP A 67 18.24 10.38 -4.33
CA ASP A 67 17.59 9.25 -4.97
C ASP A 67 16.64 9.72 -6.08
N ASN A 68 16.17 8.76 -6.88
CA ASN A 68 15.23 9.05 -7.95
C ASN A 68 13.77 8.92 -7.52
N GLY A 69 13.49 8.73 -6.24
CA GLY A 69 12.15 8.67 -5.66
C GLY A 69 11.91 7.52 -4.67
N PRO A 70 10.72 7.44 -4.09
CA PRO A 70 10.42 6.58 -2.95
C PRO A 70 10.66 5.08 -3.21
N ALA A 71 10.55 4.61 -4.45
CA ALA A 71 10.85 3.21 -4.76
C ALA A 71 12.33 2.87 -4.52
N GLU A 72 13.24 3.76 -4.90
CA GLU A 72 14.67 3.58 -4.65
C GLU A 72 14.98 3.67 -3.16
N ALA A 73 14.39 4.64 -2.46
CA ALA A 73 14.51 4.76 -1.01
C ALA A 73 14.07 3.46 -0.28
N ILE A 74 12.91 2.91 -0.64
CA ILE A 74 12.41 1.64 -0.09
C ILE A 74 13.38 0.49 -0.38
N MET A 75 13.89 0.40 -1.62
CA MET A 75 14.86 -0.65 -1.97
C MET A 75 16.17 -0.52 -1.19
N LYS A 76 16.67 0.70 -0.97
CA LYS A 76 17.84 0.96 -0.12
C LYS A 76 17.58 0.51 1.32
N GLY A 77 16.46 0.93 1.91
CA GLY A 77 16.07 0.53 3.26
C GLY A 77 15.94 -0.99 3.43
N LEU A 78 15.32 -1.67 2.48
CA LEU A 78 15.20 -3.14 2.51
C LEU A 78 16.53 -3.89 2.43
N ARG A 79 17.54 -3.32 1.77
CA ARG A 79 18.86 -3.96 1.68
C ARG A 79 19.65 -3.91 2.99
N ILE A 80 19.45 -2.88 3.79
CA ILE A 80 20.21 -2.63 5.01
C ILE A 80 19.47 -3.01 6.29
N CYS A 81 18.15 -3.17 6.24
CA CYS A 81 17.35 -3.52 7.41
C CYS A 81 17.69 -4.91 7.94
N SER A 82 17.56 -5.10 9.27
CA SER A 82 17.90 -6.35 9.95
C SER A 82 16.66 -7.12 10.42
N GLY A 83 15.51 -6.46 10.54
CA GLY A 83 14.29 -7.02 11.11
C GLY A 83 13.75 -8.24 10.35
N GLU A 84 13.09 -9.12 11.09
CA GLU A 84 12.34 -10.25 10.52
C GLU A 84 11.07 -9.76 9.80
N PHE A 85 10.49 -8.70 10.32
CA PHE A 85 9.31 -8.05 9.76
C PHE A 85 9.61 -6.62 9.33
N ILE A 86 8.90 -6.15 8.30
CA ILE A 86 9.04 -4.81 7.74
C ILE A 86 7.71 -4.06 7.86
N LEU A 87 7.78 -2.83 8.33
CA LEU A 87 6.74 -1.81 8.22
C LEU A 87 7.24 -0.71 7.28
N PHE A 88 6.49 -0.41 6.24
CA PHE A 88 6.73 0.79 5.42
C PHE A 88 5.93 1.95 5.99
N GLN A 89 6.60 3.04 6.34
CA GLN A 89 5.97 4.22 6.91
C GLN A 89 6.30 5.44 6.06
N LEU A 90 5.30 6.06 5.44
CA LEU A 90 5.52 7.31 4.71
C LEU A 90 5.65 8.49 5.68
N ILE A 91 6.56 9.41 5.39
CA ILE A 91 6.92 10.51 6.32
C ILE A 91 5.78 11.52 6.57
N SER A 92 4.71 11.52 5.80
CA SER A 92 3.53 12.37 6.02
C SER A 92 2.37 11.66 6.72
N ASP A 93 2.43 10.33 6.76
CA ASP A 93 1.41 9.46 7.34
C ASP A 93 1.77 9.07 8.78
N GLY A 94 0.89 8.40 9.51
CA GLY A 94 1.21 8.00 10.87
C GLY A 94 0.37 6.85 11.41
N LEU A 95 0.85 6.25 12.49
CA LEU A 95 0.17 5.21 13.23
C LEU A 95 -0.78 5.84 14.26
N LEU A 96 -1.98 5.28 14.38
CA LEU A 96 -3.03 5.69 15.33
C LEU A 96 -3.18 4.71 16.50
N GLU A 97 -2.97 3.43 16.24
CA GLU A 97 -3.11 2.36 17.24
C GLU A 97 -1.75 2.09 17.90
N PRO A 98 -1.56 2.41 19.18
CA PRO A 98 -0.26 2.24 19.84
C PRO A 98 0.22 0.79 19.93
N SER A 99 -0.69 -0.17 19.86
CA SER A 99 -0.35 -1.60 19.89
C SER A 99 -0.35 -2.25 18.50
N TRP A 100 -0.35 -1.44 17.43
CA TRP A 100 -0.45 -1.94 16.06
C TRP A 100 0.63 -2.94 15.69
N ILE A 101 1.89 -2.55 15.92
CA ILE A 101 3.03 -3.41 15.59
C ILE A 101 2.97 -4.73 16.39
N SER A 102 2.69 -4.66 17.70
CA SER A 102 2.56 -5.88 18.52
C SER A 102 1.41 -6.78 18.07
N LYS A 103 0.27 -6.21 17.68
CA LYS A 103 -0.87 -6.99 17.16
C LYS A 103 -0.49 -7.72 15.88
N CYS A 104 0.16 -7.02 14.92
CA CYS A 104 0.59 -7.63 13.67
C CYS A 104 1.63 -8.72 13.85
N VAL A 105 2.65 -8.48 14.69
CA VAL A 105 3.68 -9.50 14.97
C VAL A 105 3.05 -10.73 15.59
N ASN A 106 2.19 -10.56 16.60
CA ASN A 106 1.48 -11.66 17.24
C ASN A 106 0.59 -12.43 16.24
N GLU A 107 -0.11 -11.74 15.35
CA GLU A 107 -0.94 -12.36 14.32
C GLU A 107 -0.10 -13.17 13.34
N LEU A 108 1.02 -12.63 12.87
CA LEU A 108 1.93 -13.33 11.97
C LEU A 108 2.66 -14.51 12.63
N GLN A 109 2.91 -14.45 13.94
CA GLN A 109 3.48 -15.58 14.68
C GLN A 109 2.46 -16.70 14.89
N LYS A 110 1.20 -16.37 15.16
CA LYS A 110 0.10 -17.35 15.28
C LYS A 110 -0.25 -18.00 13.94
N HIS A 111 -0.01 -17.30 12.84
CA HIS A 111 -0.34 -17.69 11.49
C HIS A 111 0.91 -17.73 10.61
N PRO A 112 1.77 -18.75 10.76
CA PRO A 112 3.02 -18.85 10.00
C PRO A 112 2.81 -18.96 8.48
N GLU A 113 1.63 -19.40 8.05
CA GLU A 113 1.22 -19.40 6.64
C GLU A 113 1.00 -17.98 6.08
N ALA A 114 0.70 -16.99 6.94
CA ALA A 114 0.50 -15.62 6.51
C ALA A 114 1.83 -14.88 6.32
N SER A 115 1.94 -14.16 5.23
CA SER A 115 3.11 -13.37 4.87
C SER A 115 2.99 -11.89 5.22
N LEU A 116 1.76 -11.40 5.38
CA LEU A 116 1.45 -9.99 5.58
C LEU A 116 0.25 -9.84 6.51
N CYS A 117 0.33 -8.85 7.41
CA CYS A 117 -0.78 -8.37 8.23
C CYS A 117 -1.08 -6.91 7.91
N TRP A 118 -2.35 -6.52 7.85
CA TRP A 118 -2.79 -5.16 7.52
C TRP A 118 -4.05 -4.77 8.28
N GLY A 119 -4.31 -3.45 8.37
CA GLY A 119 -5.45 -2.88 9.08
C GLY A 119 -6.17 -1.80 8.29
N LEU A 120 -7.12 -1.11 8.95
CA LEU A 120 -7.87 -0.02 8.35
C LEU A 120 -7.08 1.29 8.43
N VAL A 121 -7.35 2.20 7.48
CA VAL A 121 -6.71 3.51 7.39
C VAL A 121 -7.77 4.61 7.44
N ARG A 122 -7.47 5.71 8.12
CA ARG A 122 -8.25 6.95 8.05
C ARG A 122 -7.52 7.96 7.18
N ARG A 123 -8.29 8.83 6.55
CA ARG A 123 -7.75 10.01 5.89
C ARG A 123 -7.54 11.12 6.92
N LYS A 124 -6.41 11.80 6.86
CA LYS A 124 -6.12 13.01 7.65
C LYS A 124 -5.97 14.18 6.72
N GLU A 125 -6.73 15.23 6.93
CA GLU A 125 -6.63 16.47 6.16
C GLU A 125 -5.36 17.25 6.56
N GLU A 126 -4.93 18.18 5.72
CA GLU A 126 -3.78 19.04 6.02
C GLU A 126 -3.98 19.87 7.29
N SER A 127 -5.24 20.21 7.62
CA SER A 127 -5.63 20.86 8.88
C SER A 127 -5.38 20.02 10.13
N GLY A 128 -5.12 18.71 9.98
CA GLY A 128 -4.97 17.77 11.07
C GLY A 128 -6.26 17.00 11.42
N GLU A 129 -7.40 17.35 10.83
CA GLU A 129 -8.67 16.67 11.05
C GLU A 129 -8.65 15.26 10.45
N LEU A 130 -9.13 14.29 11.26
CA LEU A 130 -9.33 12.91 10.80
C LEU A 130 -10.71 12.79 10.17
N ALA A 131 -10.75 12.67 8.84
CA ALA A 131 -11.97 12.36 8.12
C ALA A 131 -12.52 10.97 8.48
N GLU A 132 -13.75 10.69 8.06
CA GLU A 132 -14.30 9.34 8.13
C GLU A 132 -13.37 8.33 7.43
N LEU A 133 -13.48 7.05 7.84
CA LEU A 133 -12.70 5.95 7.29
C LEU A 133 -12.61 6.03 5.77
N ALA A 134 -11.41 6.04 5.23
CA ALA A 134 -11.18 5.79 3.81
C ALA A 134 -11.45 4.31 3.54
N LEU A 135 -12.74 3.97 3.48
CA LEU A 135 -13.18 2.59 3.31
C LEU A 135 -12.84 2.11 1.90
N LEU A 136 -11.97 1.14 1.80
CA LEU A 136 -11.93 0.27 0.63
C LEU A 136 -13.30 -0.40 0.50
N ARG A 137 -13.78 -0.66 -0.71
CA ARG A 137 -15.17 -1.10 -0.97
C ARG A 137 -15.64 -2.34 -0.20
N TRP A 138 -14.73 -3.16 0.31
CA TRP A 138 -15.00 -4.38 1.07
C TRP A 138 -14.93 -4.19 2.60
N GLU A 139 -14.54 -3.02 3.08
CA GLU A 139 -14.49 -2.67 4.52
C GLU A 139 -15.90 -2.51 5.14
N LYS A 140 -16.94 -2.49 4.29
CA LYS A 140 -18.35 -2.50 4.75
C LYS A 140 -18.85 -3.90 5.14
N THR A 141 -18.05 -4.93 4.94
CA THR A 141 -18.37 -6.34 5.27
C THR A 141 -17.30 -6.87 6.21
N ASP A 142 -17.53 -8.05 6.78
CA ASP A 142 -16.50 -8.76 7.54
C ASP A 142 -15.18 -8.82 6.76
N PRO A 143 -14.03 -8.70 7.46
CA PRO A 143 -12.73 -8.75 6.79
C PRO A 143 -12.66 -9.99 5.91
N PRO A 144 -12.32 -9.84 4.64
CA PRO A 144 -12.31 -10.96 3.73
C PRO A 144 -11.23 -11.96 4.15
N ASN A 145 -11.56 -13.24 4.08
CA ASN A 145 -10.55 -14.29 4.15
C ASN A 145 -9.60 -14.20 2.94
N GLU A 146 -8.58 -15.05 2.91
CA GLU A 146 -7.53 -15.05 1.89
C GLU A 146 -8.11 -15.13 0.46
N ALA A 147 -9.10 -15.99 0.26
CA ALA A 147 -9.78 -16.13 -1.02
C ALA A 147 -10.58 -14.88 -1.38
N GLY A 148 -11.24 -14.25 -0.40
CA GLY A 148 -11.98 -13.00 -0.57
C GLY A 148 -11.06 -11.85 -0.96
N MET A 149 -9.90 -11.71 -0.31
CA MET A 149 -8.89 -10.70 -0.67
C MET A 149 -8.36 -10.91 -2.08
N PHE A 150 -8.00 -12.14 -2.42
CA PHE A 150 -7.54 -12.48 -3.77
C PHE A 150 -8.61 -12.18 -4.83
N ILE A 151 -9.87 -12.54 -4.59
CA ILE A 151 -10.99 -12.24 -5.50
C ILE A 151 -11.21 -10.74 -5.62
N SER A 152 -11.13 -9.98 -4.52
CA SER A 152 -11.24 -8.52 -4.53
C SER A 152 -10.14 -7.88 -5.36
N TRP A 153 -8.89 -8.30 -5.16
CA TRP A 153 -7.79 -7.86 -6.00
C TRP A 153 -8.01 -8.24 -7.46
N LEU A 154 -8.40 -9.49 -7.73
CA LEU A 154 -8.58 -10.00 -9.08
C LEU A 154 -9.66 -9.22 -9.86
N THR A 155 -10.75 -8.82 -9.19
CA THR A 155 -11.90 -8.12 -9.80
C THR A 155 -11.75 -6.62 -9.85
N TYR A 156 -11.31 -6.02 -8.74
CA TYR A 156 -11.32 -4.55 -8.56
C TYR A 156 -9.92 -3.94 -8.52
N GLY A 157 -8.87 -4.77 -8.36
CA GLY A 157 -7.51 -4.29 -8.16
C GLY A 157 -7.29 -3.72 -6.76
N SER A 158 -8.09 -4.16 -5.78
CA SER A 158 -7.92 -3.75 -4.38
C SER A 158 -6.51 -4.07 -3.87
N GLY A 159 -5.92 -3.17 -3.11
CA GLY A 159 -4.58 -3.31 -2.56
C GLY A 159 -4.55 -3.11 -1.06
N PHE A 160 -3.36 -3.23 -0.50
CA PHE A 160 -3.06 -2.86 0.87
C PHE A 160 -2.66 -1.38 0.91
N HIS A 161 -2.91 -0.72 2.04
CA HIS A 161 -2.35 0.59 2.28
C HIS A 161 -0.92 0.43 2.83
N GLU A 162 0.04 1.13 2.25
CA GLU A 162 1.46 0.97 2.55
C GLU A 162 1.81 1.20 4.00
N THR A 163 1.19 2.20 4.64
CA THR A 163 1.55 2.64 5.99
C THR A 163 0.94 1.82 7.12
N ASN A 164 0.16 0.80 6.82
CA ASN A 164 -0.44 -0.06 7.85
C ASN A 164 -0.25 -1.56 7.61
N MET A 165 0.68 -1.93 6.75
CA MET A 165 1.00 -3.33 6.52
C MET A 165 2.35 -3.71 7.15
N ILE A 166 2.37 -4.81 7.87
CA ILE A 166 3.58 -5.46 8.35
C ILE A 166 3.75 -6.77 7.60
N ILE A 167 4.92 -6.94 7.00
CA ILE A 167 5.23 -8.06 6.12
C ILE A 167 6.49 -8.79 6.57
N ARG A 168 6.57 -10.10 6.33
CA ARG A 168 7.80 -10.86 6.49
C ARG A 168 8.88 -10.34 5.52
N LYS A 169 10.06 -9.99 6.04
CA LYS A 169 11.18 -9.45 5.26
C LYS A 169 11.50 -10.29 4.03
N LYS A 170 11.51 -11.63 4.17
CA LYS A 170 11.77 -12.55 3.06
C LYS A 170 10.85 -12.30 1.86
N VAL A 171 9.55 -12.14 2.12
CA VAL A 171 8.54 -11.90 1.08
C VAL A 171 8.66 -10.50 0.51
N ALA A 172 8.92 -9.48 1.35
CA ALA A 172 9.16 -8.12 0.89
C ALA A 172 10.36 -8.05 -0.06
N LEU A 173 11.48 -8.67 0.29
CA LEU A 173 12.68 -8.74 -0.55
C LEU A 173 12.41 -9.48 -1.85
N GLU A 174 11.78 -10.65 -1.79
CA GLU A 174 11.49 -11.46 -2.99
C GLU A 174 10.62 -10.71 -3.99
N ILE A 175 9.59 -10.01 -3.52
CA ILE A 175 8.72 -9.24 -4.38
C ILE A 175 9.44 -7.99 -4.91
N VAL A 176 10.00 -7.16 -4.01
CA VAL A 176 10.57 -5.86 -4.37
C VAL A 176 11.80 -6.00 -5.26
N LEU A 177 12.68 -6.96 -4.96
CA LEU A 177 13.89 -7.17 -5.77
C LEU A 177 13.60 -7.82 -7.13
N SER A 178 12.40 -8.43 -7.31
CA SER A 178 11.98 -8.94 -8.62
C SER A 178 11.54 -7.82 -9.56
N PHE A 179 11.39 -6.60 -9.06
CA PHE A 179 10.98 -5.46 -9.88
C PHE A 179 12.15 -4.95 -10.71
N ASN A 180 12.08 -5.13 -12.00
CA ASN A 180 12.85 -4.34 -12.94
C ASN A 180 12.08 -3.04 -13.17
N LEU A 181 12.18 -2.10 -12.21
CA LEU A 181 11.51 -0.81 -12.28
C LEU A 181 12.31 0.07 -13.26
N PRO A 182 11.78 0.37 -14.45
CA PRO A 182 12.48 1.21 -15.42
C PRO A 182 12.63 2.66 -14.94
N ASN A 183 11.85 3.06 -13.93
CA ASN A 183 11.95 4.34 -13.25
C ASN A 183 11.61 4.17 -11.77
N SER A 184 12.47 4.69 -10.92
CA SER A 184 12.30 4.77 -9.47
C SER A 184 11.12 5.65 -9.00
N LYS A 185 10.47 6.35 -9.94
CA LYS A 185 9.25 7.15 -9.72
C LYS A 185 7.98 6.30 -9.75
N ASP A 186 8.09 5.00 -9.99
CA ASP A 186 6.94 4.10 -10.04
C ASP A 186 6.34 3.90 -8.64
N ASP A 187 5.04 3.70 -8.60
CA ASP A 187 4.38 3.32 -7.37
C ASP A 187 4.65 1.85 -7.07
N ILE A 188 5.62 1.61 -6.22
CA ILE A 188 6.10 0.30 -5.83
C ILE A 188 5.00 -0.55 -5.18
N PHE A 189 4.05 0.08 -4.47
CA PHE A 189 3.03 -0.63 -3.70
C PHE A 189 1.93 -1.23 -4.57
N TYR A 190 1.59 -0.61 -5.69
CA TYR A 190 0.69 -1.24 -6.68
C TYR A 190 1.29 -2.51 -7.26
N TYR A 191 2.59 -2.50 -7.55
CA TYR A 191 3.30 -3.70 -8.02
C TYR A 191 3.39 -4.74 -6.93
N PHE A 192 3.77 -4.30 -5.73
CA PHE A 192 3.87 -5.16 -4.58
C PHE A 192 2.55 -5.93 -4.39
N THR A 193 1.42 -5.24 -4.34
CA THR A 193 0.10 -5.87 -4.19
C THR A 193 -0.20 -6.85 -5.33
N ALA A 194 0.12 -6.49 -6.56
CA ALA A 194 -0.15 -7.33 -7.71
C ALA A 194 0.68 -8.62 -7.69
N GLU A 195 1.98 -8.51 -7.41
CA GLU A 195 2.87 -9.67 -7.31
C GLU A 195 2.55 -10.52 -6.08
N PHE A 196 2.23 -9.90 -4.95
CA PHE A 196 1.82 -10.59 -3.74
C PHE A 196 0.66 -11.56 -4.02
N HIS A 197 -0.41 -11.04 -4.59
CA HIS A 197 -1.57 -11.87 -4.91
C HIS A 197 -1.35 -12.84 -6.08
N ALA A 198 -0.62 -12.41 -7.13
CA ALA A 198 -0.34 -13.27 -8.28
C ALA A 198 0.51 -14.50 -7.92
N ARG A 199 1.42 -14.36 -6.97
CA ARG A 199 2.24 -15.45 -6.43
C ARG A 199 1.49 -16.32 -5.43
N GLY A 200 0.37 -15.83 -4.88
CA GLY A 200 -0.49 -16.55 -3.95
C GLY A 200 -0.11 -16.38 -2.49
N TYR A 201 0.65 -15.35 -2.11
CA TYR A 201 0.91 -15.08 -0.69
C TYR A 201 -0.36 -14.74 0.07
N ILE A 202 -0.40 -15.13 1.34
CA ILE A 202 -1.56 -14.95 2.23
C ILE A 202 -1.37 -13.70 3.09
N SER A 203 -2.45 -12.91 3.20
CA SER A 203 -2.54 -11.78 4.12
C SER A 203 -3.60 -11.98 5.19
N ARG A 204 -3.38 -11.39 6.36
CA ARG A 204 -4.35 -11.35 7.46
C ARG A 204 -4.80 -9.92 7.70
N CYS A 205 -6.09 -9.73 7.89
CA CYS A 205 -6.67 -8.44 8.26
C CYS A 205 -6.94 -8.39 9.76
N ILE A 206 -6.45 -7.34 10.42
CA ILE A 206 -6.90 -6.96 11.76
C ILE A 206 -7.83 -5.76 11.56
N PRO A 207 -9.16 -5.89 11.80
CA PRO A 207 -10.15 -4.88 11.41
C PRO A 207 -10.20 -3.70 12.39
N ILE A 208 -9.06 -3.09 12.66
CA ILE A 208 -8.94 -1.89 13.48
C ILE A 208 -8.33 -0.75 12.68
N VAL A 209 -8.63 0.48 13.07
CA VAL A 209 -8.01 1.67 12.48
C VAL A 209 -6.58 1.78 12.97
N ALA A 210 -5.64 1.38 12.14
CA ALA A 210 -4.23 1.27 12.49
C ALA A 210 -3.45 2.55 12.23
N SER A 211 -3.80 3.26 11.16
CA SER A 211 -3.04 4.40 10.67
C SER A 211 -3.92 5.49 10.05
N TYR A 212 -3.30 6.60 9.73
CA TYR A 212 -3.88 7.59 8.83
C TYR A 212 -2.99 7.82 7.62
N SER A 213 -3.61 8.17 6.49
CA SER A 213 -2.96 8.71 5.31
C SER A 213 -3.29 10.18 5.19
N ARG A 214 -2.27 11.03 5.13
CA ARG A 214 -2.44 12.48 5.07
C ARG A 214 -2.64 12.96 3.65
N ILE A 215 -3.58 13.89 3.50
CA ILE A 215 -3.76 14.66 2.27
C ILE A 215 -3.15 16.04 2.50
N HIS A 216 -2.20 16.44 1.67
CA HIS A 216 -1.52 17.72 1.76
C HIS A 216 -1.15 18.29 0.39
N SER A 217 -0.96 19.61 0.32
CA SER A 217 -0.72 20.35 -0.92
C SER A 217 0.53 19.91 -1.68
N ASN A 218 1.58 19.49 -0.97
CA ASN A 218 2.83 19.00 -1.55
C ASN A 218 2.79 17.49 -1.87
N GLN A 219 1.61 16.88 -1.75
CA GLN A 219 1.48 15.45 -2.04
C GLN A 219 1.67 15.21 -3.54
N ARG A 220 2.48 14.22 -3.85
CA ARG A 220 2.83 13.82 -5.21
C ARG A 220 1.61 13.55 -6.11
N SER A 221 0.51 13.09 -5.53
CA SER A 221 -0.76 12.87 -6.25
C SER A 221 -1.46 14.17 -6.69
N PHE A 222 -1.06 15.34 -6.17
CA PHE A 222 -1.59 16.66 -6.57
C PHE A 222 -0.71 17.41 -7.56
N ASP A 223 0.53 16.97 -7.82
CA ASP A 223 1.39 17.58 -8.82
C ASP A 223 0.78 17.41 -10.23
N GLU A 224 0.45 18.52 -10.91
CA GLU A 224 -0.12 18.49 -12.26
C GLU A 224 0.82 17.85 -13.29
N MET A 225 2.12 18.03 -13.14
CA MET A 225 3.12 17.43 -14.02
C MET A 225 3.26 15.93 -13.73
N PHE A 226 3.14 15.54 -12.45
CA PHE A 226 3.03 14.16 -12.03
C PHE A 226 1.72 13.54 -12.54
N ASN A 227 0.58 14.23 -12.41
CA ASN A 227 -0.71 13.75 -12.92
C ASN A 227 -0.73 13.57 -14.44
N LYS A 228 -0.07 14.44 -15.22
CA LYS A 228 0.09 14.22 -16.67
C LYS A 228 1.01 13.03 -16.98
N LYS A 229 2.09 12.86 -16.23
CA LYS A 229 2.97 11.69 -16.30
C LYS A 229 2.26 10.46 -15.74
N LEU A 230 1.56 10.56 -14.62
CA LEU A 230 0.77 9.50 -14.01
C LEU A 230 -0.34 9.01 -14.96
N PHE A 231 -0.98 9.90 -15.74
CA PHE A 231 -1.97 9.49 -16.73
C PHE A 231 -1.38 8.58 -17.80
N ASN A 232 -0.18 8.90 -18.30
CA ASN A 232 0.56 8.01 -19.21
C ASN A 232 1.09 6.76 -18.48
N TYR A 233 1.48 6.92 -17.24
CA TYR A 233 1.94 5.88 -16.33
C TYR A 233 0.80 4.94 -15.95
N GLU A 234 -0.35 5.44 -15.49
CA GLU A 234 -1.55 4.64 -15.23
C GLU A 234 -1.93 3.79 -16.44
N LYS A 235 -1.76 4.31 -17.67
CA LYS A 235 -2.05 3.55 -18.88
C LYS A 235 -1.10 2.37 -19.05
N ILE A 236 0.19 2.55 -18.76
CA ILE A 236 1.20 1.48 -18.82
C ILE A 236 0.97 0.50 -17.67
N TRP A 237 0.71 0.99 -16.45
CA TRP A 237 0.46 0.22 -15.24
C TRP A 237 -0.80 -0.59 -15.32
N ARG A 238 -1.91 0.01 -15.70
CA ARG A 238 -3.17 -0.69 -15.93
C ARG A 238 -3.01 -1.81 -16.95
N ARG A 239 -2.19 -1.62 -17.97
CA ARG A 239 -1.86 -2.69 -18.93
C ARG A 239 -1.07 -3.82 -18.30
N LYS A 240 -0.07 -3.50 -17.45
CA LYS A 240 0.73 -4.51 -16.74
C LYS A 240 -0.12 -5.25 -15.70
N LEU A 241 -0.82 -4.53 -14.82
CA LEU A 241 -1.74 -5.12 -13.84
C LEU A 241 -2.83 -5.94 -14.50
N TRP A 242 -3.38 -5.46 -15.61
CA TRP A 242 -4.35 -6.20 -16.40
C TRP A 242 -3.76 -7.48 -16.98
N ARG A 243 -2.52 -7.45 -17.46
CA ARG A 243 -1.81 -8.65 -17.95
C ARG A 243 -1.62 -9.68 -16.85
N ILE A 244 -1.21 -9.26 -15.66
CA ILE A 244 -1.04 -10.15 -14.49
C ILE A 244 -2.39 -10.77 -14.13
N ARG A 245 -3.42 -9.99 -13.93
CA ARG A 245 -4.77 -10.46 -13.59
C ARG A 245 -5.34 -11.37 -14.69
N ARG A 246 -5.17 -11.01 -15.95
CA ARG A 246 -5.57 -11.84 -17.10
C ARG A 246 -4.84 -13.19 -17.11
N LYS A 247 -3.53 -13.20 -16.85
CA LYS A 247 -2.76 -14.43 -16.77
C LYS A 247 -3.35 -15.37 -15.72
N VAL A 248 -3.65 -14.86 -14.53
CA VAL A 248 -4.30 -15.63 -13.46
C VAL A 248 -5.68 -16.15 -13.90
N LEU A 249 -6.50 -15.29 -14.53
CA LEU A 249 -7.84 -15.68 -14.99
C LEU A 249 -7.84 -16.73 -16.11
N LEU A 250 -6.89 -16.66 -17.02
CA LEU A 250 -6.80 -17.57 -18.16
C LEU A 250 -6.09 -18.90 -17.80
N THR A 251 -5.44 -18.98 -16.66
CA THR A 251 -4.85 -20.23 -16.18
C THR A 251 -5.94 -21.20 -15.78
N THR A 252 -5.95 -22.40 -16.37
CA THR A 252 -6.94 -23.45 -16.04
C THR A 252 -6.65 -24.14 -14.71
N LYS A 253 -5.41 -24.07 -14.23
CA LYS A 253 -4.99 -24.63 -12.95
C LYS A 253 -5.60 -23.86 -11.78
N PRO A 254 -5.86 -24.52 -10.63
CA PRO A 254 -6.22 -23.85 -9.39
C PRO A 254 -5.18 -22.80 -9.01
N HIS A 255 -5.64 -21.65 -8.47
CA HIS A 255 -4.73 -20.70 -7.85
C HIS A 255 -4.22 -21.28 -6.54
N ARG A 256 -2.90 -21.31 -6.37
CA ARG A 256 -2.27 -21.86 -5.18
C ARG A 256 -1.99 -20.73 -4.21
N PHE A 257 -2.37 -20.92 -2.95
CA PHE A 257 -1.91 -20.10 -1.85
C PHE A 257 -0.65 -20.71 -1.26
N ILE A 258 0.34 -19.86 -1.01
CA ILE A 258 1.64 -20.27 -0.49
C ILE A 258 2.00 -19.49 0.77
N ASP A 259 2.75 -20.12 1.66
CA ASP A 259 3.38 -19.46 2.79
C ASP A 259 4.65 -18.68 2.36
N SER A 260 5.33 -18.07 3.33
CA SER A 260 6.57 -17.32 3.09
C SER A 260 7.75 -18.20 2.65
N ASN A 261 7.64 -19.52 2.74
CA ASN A 261 8.64 -20.48 2.29
C ASN A 261 8.31 -21.09 0.93
N GLY A 262 7.15 -20.75 0.36
CA GLY A 262 6.67 -21.27 -0.93
C GLY A 262 5.92 -22.60 -0.80
N ALA A 263 5.65 -23.08 0.43
CA ALA A 263 4.85 -24.27 0.63
C ALA A 263 3.37 -23.97 0.34
N ILE A 264 2.70 -24.90 -0.36
CA ILE A 264 1.28 -24.74 -0.69
C ILE A 264 0.45 -24.99 0.57
N VAL A 265 -0.31 -23.98 1.00
CA VAL A 265 -1.17 -24.01 2.19
C VAL A 265 -2.65 -23.98 1.85
N GLY A 266 -2.98 -23.76 0.57
CA GLY A 266 -4.36 -23.78 0.09
C GLY A 266 -4.46 -23.69 -1.42
N MET A 267 -5.65 -23.93 -1.94
CA MET A 267 -5.93 -23.81 -3.37
C MET A 267 -7.33 -23.21 -3.59
N LEU A 268 -7.47 -22.39 -4.61
CA LEU A 268 -8.74 -21.83 -5.04
C LEU A 268 -9.03 -22.24 -6.48
N GLU A 269 -10.07 -23.02 -6.67
CA GLU A 269 -10.59 -23.33 -7.99
C GLU A 269 -11.56 -22.26 -8.45
N LEU A 270 -11.29 -21.67 -9.58
CA LEU A 270 -12.19 -20.75 -10.25
C LEU A 270 -12.89 -21.49 -11.39
N SER A 271 -14.19 -21.69 -11.28
CA SER A 271 -14.99 -22.26 -12.37
C SER A 271 -14.90 -21.40 -13.63
N ILE A 272 -15.13 -21.97 -14.81
CA ILE A 272 -15.18 -21.24 -16.08
C ILE A 272 -16.19 -20.09 -15.99
N LYS A 273 -17.35 -20.32 -15.37
CA LYS A 273 -18.39 -19.31 -15.14
C LYS A 273 -17.86 -18.16 -14.28
N SER A 274 -17.18 -18.46 -13.17
CA SER A 274 -16.59 -17.43 -12.29
C SER A 274 -15.53 -16.62 -13.01
N ARG A 275 -14.66 -17.28 -13.80
CA ARG A 275 -13.62 -16.61 -14.61
C ARG A 275 -14.22 -15.66 -15.63
N ALA A 276 -15.28 -16.09 -16.34
CA ALA A 276 -16.00 -15.24 -17.28
C ALA A 276 -16.63 -14.02 -16.58
N ILE A 277 -17.29 -14.21 -15.44
CA ILE A 277 -17.88 -13.11 -14.65
C ILE A 277 -16.80 -12.11 -14.20
N PHE A 278 -15.65 -12.59 -13.70
CA PHE A 278 -14.55 -11.72 -13.28
C PHE A 278 -13.94 -10.97 -14.45
N LEU A 279 -13.79 -11.61 -15.60
CA LEU A 279 -13.30 -10.95 -16.81
C LEU A 279 -14.24 -9.81 -17.24
N VAL A 280 -15.55 -10.05 -17.25
CA VAL A 280 -16.57 -9.02 -17.55
C VAL A 280 -16.49 -7.87 -16.53
N LYS A 281 -16.39 -8.17 -15.22
CA LYS A 281 -16.25 -7.13 -14.18
C LYS A 281 -15.00 -6.28 -14.37
N ILE A 282 -13.87 -6.89 -14.73
CA ILE A 282 -12.62 -6.17 -15.03
C ILE A 282 -12.78 -5.25 -16.25
N ILE A 283 -13.40 -5.75 -17.31
CA ILE A 283 -13.66 -4.96 -18.51
C ILE A 283 -14.59 -3.78 -18.19
N LEU A 284 -15.69 -4.03 -17.50
CA LEU A 284 -16.66 -3.00 -17.11
C LEU A 284 -16.03 -1.96 -16.16
N SER A 285 -15.21 -2.37 -15.20
CA SER A 285 -14.52 -1.44 -14.32
C SER A 285 -13.55 -0.52 -15.08
N SER A 286 -12.84 -1.07 -16.07
CA SER A 286 -11.93 -0.30 -16.91
C SER A 286 -12.65 0.66 -17.85
N THR A 287 -13.82 0.25 -18.39
CA THR A 287 -14.65 1.07 -19.28
C THR A 287 -15.33 2.19 -18.51
N ARG A 288 -15.86 1.89 -17.31
CA ARG A 288 -16.49 2.88 -16.42
C ARG A 288 -15.51 3.99 -16.00
N LEU A 289 -14.26 3.62 -15.72
CA LEU A 289 -13.20 4.58 -15.41
C LEU A 289 -12.83 5.45 -16.62
N ARG A 290 -12.83 4.87 -17.84
CA ARG A 290 -12.63 5.63 -19.09
C ARG A 290 -13.76 6.63 -19.32
N LEU A 291 -15.02 6.24 -19.11
CA LEU A 291 -16.17 7.12 -19.20
C LEU A 291 -16.12 8.23 -18.14
N LEU A 292 -15.75 7.93 -16.90
CA LEU A 292 -15.55 8.93 -15.83
C LEU A 292 -14.45 9.92 -16.20
N ASN A 293 -13.30 9.45 -16.70
CA ASN A 293 -12.21 10.32 -17.15
C ASN A 293 -12.59 11.16 -18.36
N LEU A 294 -13.35 10.61 -19.31
CA LEU A 294 -13.91 11.38 -20.42
C LEU A 294 -14.88 12.46 -19.91
N MET A 295 -15.76 12.12 -18.97
CA MET A 295 -16.68 13.08 -18.35
C MET A 295 -15.94 14.18 -17.58
N VAL A 296 -14.87 13.84 -16.83
CA VAL A 296 -14.04 14.82 -16.12
C VAL A 296 -13.29 15.72 -17.09
N THR A 297 -12.80 15.18 -18.20
CA THR A 297 -12.10 15.95 -19.24
C THR A 297 -13.08 16.86 -19.99
N CYS A 298 -14.29 16.37 -20.28
CA CYS A 298 -15.37 17.17 -20.89
C CYS A 298 -15.95 18.22 -19.92
N LYS A 299 -15.95 17.95 -18.58
CA LYS A 299 -16.39 18.92 -17.56
C LYS A 299 -15.59 20.23 -17.60
N ARG A 300 -14.32 20.20 -18.02
CA ARG A 300 -13.48 21.39 -18.19
C ARG A 300 -13.88 22.23 -19.43
N ARG A 301 -14.63 21.66 -20.37
CA ARG A 301 -15.01 22.33 -21.63
C ARG A 301 -16.50 22.69 -21.76
N ILE A 302 -17.39 22.10 -20.95
CA ILE A 302 -18.84 22.29 -21.05
C ILE A 302 -19.46 22.46 -19.66
N PRO A 303 -19.91 23.68 -19.26
CA PRO A 303 -20.44 23.95 -17.91
C PRO A 303 -21.67 23.10 -17.52
N LEU A 304 -22.53 22.74 -18.46
CA LEU A 304 -23.74 21.92 -18.23
C LEU A 304 -23.45 20.49 -17.79
N LEU A 305 -22.28 19.95 -18.08
CA LEU A 305 -21.86 18.62 -17.60
C LEU A 305 -21.52 18.59 -16.09
N ARG A 306 -21.37 19.75 -15.43
CA ARG A 306 -21.16 19.83 -13.97
C ARG A 306 -22.31 19.20 -13.20
N ILE A 307 -23.54 19.39 -13.62
CA ILE A 307 -24.75 18.87 -12.95
C ILE A 307 -24.83 17.35 -13.08
N PHE A 308 -24.52 16.81 -14.26
CA PHE A 308 -24.55 15.35 -14.52
C PHE A 308 -23.48 14.58 -13.73
N VAL A 309 -22.26 15.12 -13.62
CA VAL A 309 -21.17 14.46 -12.87
C VAL A 309 -21.45 14.46 -11.36
N ASN A 310 -22.09 15.50 -10.83
CA ASN A 310 -22.49 15.53 -9.43
C ASN A 310 -23.64 14.57 -9.14
N TYR A 311 -24.61 14.46 -10.04
CA TYR A 311 -25.69 13.48 -9.94
C TYR A 311 -25.14 12.02 -9.97
N PHE A 312 -24.19 11.74 -10.83
CA PHE A 312 -23.56 10.42 -10.95
C PHE A 312 -22.67 10.08 -9.74
N ARG A 313 -22.03 11.08 -9.10
CA ARG A 313 -21.29 10.89 -7.83
C ARG A 313 -22.22 10.52 -6.67
N LEU A 314 -23.40 11.16 -6.60
CA LEU A 314 -24.41 10.88 -5.55
C LEU A 314 -25.07 9.51 -5.74
N SER A 315 -25.20 9.02 -6.98
CA SER A 315 -25.76 7.68 -7.26
C SER A 315 -24.74 6.53 -7.07
N ILE A 316 -23.47 6.83 -6.87
CA ILE A 316 -22.40 5.86 -6.62
C ILE A 316 -22.13 5.67 -5.11
N GLY A 317 -22.63 6.59 -4.29
CA GLY A 317 -22.53 6.57 -2.82
C GLY A 317 -23.64 5.78 -2.13
N ARG A 318 -24.45 5.01 -2.86
CA ARG A 318 -25.45 4.07 -2.31
C ARG A 318 -25.10 2.64 -2.67
#